data_e174f24da17b5b86ede4a080eff88c4c
#
_entry.id   e174f24da17b5b86ede4a080eff88c4c
#
_cell.length_a   1.000
_cell.length_b   1.000
_cell.length_c   1.000
_cell.angle_alpha   90.00
_cell.angle_beta   90.00
_cell.angle_gamma   90.00
#
_symmetry.space_group_name_H-M   'P 1'
#
loop_
_entity.id
_entity.type
_entity.pdbx_description
1 polymer ?
#
loop_
_entity_poly.entity_id
_entity_poly.type
_entity_poly.pdbx_seq_one_letter_code
_entity_poly.pdbx_strand_id
1 'polypeptide(L)'
;MARKRPPVVHGLVLLDKPTGMTSHDAVYALRKHFGEKRIGHAGTLDPDATGLLVVGVGNGTRLIRFLGDMDKTYSCEFVFGTETDTLDDSGVVTATYDMSAPQLEDVRRIIAEQFVGDILQVPPMVSALKVDGVRLHELARQGIEVEREARPIVVHSFTVEATDDPMVIRANVRCGSGTYIRVLGADLGRALGGGAHMRTLRRHTTGSYSLDEASTLEEPVLLPVNALVRHMPMHVLDDAGIDDVLFGRTRVAWDGDGPWAVTNEQGDLVAVFELWRERIAKPTVVFGGR
;
A
#
# COMPACT_ATOMS: atom_id res chain seq x y z
N MET A 1 6.80 -6.05 -34.28
CA MET A 1 6.65 -5.41 -32.98
C MET A 1 7.99 -4.79 -32.58
N ALA A 2 8.08 -3.48 -32.38
CA ALA A 2 9.32 -2.81 -31.97
C ALA A 2 9.72 -3.35 -30.57
N ARG A 3 10.96 -3.85 -30.44
CA ARG A 3 11.53 -4.25 -29.14
C ARG A 3 11.48 -3.04 -28.20
N LYS A 4 10.75 -3.15 -27.07
CA LYS A 4 10.78 -2.11 -26.04
C LYS A 4 12.22 -1.91 -25.59
N ARG A 5 12.69 -0.65 -25.65
CA ARG A 5 14.01 -0.30 -25.11
C ARG A 5 14.12 -0.80 -23.66
N PRO A 6 15.25 -1.45 -23.29
CA PRO A 6 15.46 -1.81 -21.88
C PRO A 6 15.49 -0.54 -21.02
N PRO A 7 15.04 -0.59 -19.76
CA PRO A 7 15.11 0.54 -18.85
C PRO A 7 16.58 0.90 -18.61
N VAL A 8 16.84 2.18 -18.45
CA VAL A 8 18.20 2.73 -18.20
C VAL A 8 18.34 3.22 -16.76
N VAL A 9 17.23 3.64 -16.17
CA VAL A 9 17.19 4.14 -14.79
C VAL A 9 16.49 3.12 -13.92
N HIS A 10 17.09 2.76 -12.77
CA HIS A 10 16.57 1.73 -11.87
C HIS A 10 16.67 2.19 -10.43
N GLY A 11 15.67 1.91 -9.62
CA GLY A 11 15.73 2.24 -8.20
C GLY A 11 14.37 2.21 -7.51
N LEU A 12 14.36 2.85 -6.36
CA LEU A 12 13.22 3.11 -5.50
C LEU A 12 13.04 4.63 -5.37
N VAL A 13 11.81 5.11 -5.44
CA VAL A 13 11.41 6.43 -4.97
C VAL A 13 10.43 6.26 -3.83
N LEU A 14 10.73 6.85 -2.69
CA LEU A 14 9.79 7.07 -1.61
C LEU A 14 9.20 8.47 -1.82
N LEU A 15 7.93 8.51 -2.21
CA LEU A 15 7.26 9.75 -2.59
C LEU A 15 6.26 10.17 -1.51
N ASP A 16 6.35 11.41 -1.03
CA ASP A 16 5.24 12.04 -0.32
C ASP A 16 4.21 12.52 -1.36
N LYS A 17 3.18 11.68 -1.60
CA LYS A 17 2.14 12.00 -2.57
C LYS A 17 1.30 13.18 -2.07
N PRO A 18 1.20 14.29 -2.80
CA PRO A 18 0.31 15.39 -2.44
C PRO A 18 -1.15 14.99 -2.68
N THR A 19 -2.08 15.78 -2.12
CA THR A 19 -3.52 15.71 -2.41
C THR A 19 -3.84 16.12 -3.84
N GLY A 20 -5.04 15.78 -4.33
CA GLY A 20 -5.57 16.23 -5.62
C GLY A 20 -5.03 15.49 -6.84
N MET A 21 -4.28 14.38 -6.65
CA MET A 21 -3.80 13.54 -7.75
C MET A 21 -3.90 12.06 -7.42
N THR A 22 -4.14 11.24 -8.44
CA THR A 22 -4.13 9.79 -8.30
C THR A 22 -2.69 9.27 -8.13
N SER A 23 -2.53 8.06 -7.56
CA SER A 23 -1.22 7.36 -7.56
C SER A 23 -0.67 7.13 -8.99
N HIS A 24 -1.56 7.05 -10.00
CA HIS A 24 -1.17 6.95 -11.42
C HIS A 24 -0.61 8.25 -11.97
N ASP A 25 -1.18 9.40 -11.59
CA ASP A 25 -0.68 10.72 -11.99
C ASP A 25 0.71 10.96 -11.41
N ALA A 26 0.94 10.57 -10.15
CA ALA A 26 2.25 10.61 -9.52
C ALA A 26 3.27 9.75 -10.29
N VAL A 27 2.91 8.51 -10.65
CA VAL A 27 3.75 7.66 -11.51
C VAL A 27 4.01 8.30 -12.86
N TYR A 28 3.02 8.95 -13.47
CA TYR A 28 3.20 9.63 -14.76
C TYR A 28 4.16 10.82 -14.67
N ALA A 29 4.09 11.60 -13.60
CA ALA A 29 5.03 12.69 -13.35
C ALA A 29 6.47 12.17 -13.16
N LEU A 30 6.66 11.10 -12.38
CA LEU A 30 7.96 10.45 -12.21
C LEU A 30 8.51 9.86 -13.53
N ARG A 31 7.65 9.35 -14.43
CA ARG A 31 8.06 8.91 -15.78
C ARG A 31 8.64 10.05 -16.61
N LYS A 32 8.05 11.24 -16.50
CA LYS A 32 8.58 12.44 -17.16
C LYS A 32 9.91 12.88 -16.54
N HIS A 33 9.99 12.90 -15.22
CA HIS A 33 11.18 13.34 -14.50
C HIS A 33 12.41 12.47 -14.82
N PHE A 34 12.26 11.13 -14.73
CA PHE A 34 13.36 10.19 -14.94
C PHE A 34 13.56 9.76 -16.41
N GLY A 35 12.68 10.16 -17.33
CA GLY A 35 12.70 9.68 -18.72
C GLY A 35 12.50 8.16 -18.87
N GLU A 36 11.94 7.50 -17.82
CA GLU A 36 11.76 6.06 -17.76
C GLU A 36 10.28 5.69 -17.81
N LYS A 37 9.90 4.82 -18.75
CA LYS A 37 8.50 4.39 -18.93
C LYS A 37 8.07 3.33 -17.94
N ARG A 38 9.02 2.50 -17.48
CA ARG A 38 8.76 1.41 -16.56
C ARG A 38 8.85 1.93 -15.12
N ILE A 39 7.75 2.49 -14.64
CA ILE A 39 7.58 2.94 -13.24
C ILE A 39 6.23 2.44 -12.76
N GLY A 40 6.18 1.95 -11.52
CA GLY A 40 4.98 1.45 -10.86
C GLY A 40 5.07 1.62 -9.35
N HIS A 41 3.94 1.54 -8.64
CA HIS A 41 3.88 1.75 -7.19
C HIS A 41 3.35 0.52 -6.44
N ALA A 42 3.65 0.43 -5.15
CA ALA A 42 3.10 -0.54 -4.21
C ALA A 42 2.04 0.15 -3.32
N GLY A 43 0.78 -0.28 -3.45
CA GLY A 43 -0.33 0.23 -2.64
C GLY A 43 -0.86 1.59 -3.10
N THR A 44 -2.02 1.56 -3.73
CA THR A 44 -2.73 2.77 -4.18
C THR A 44 -3.08 3.68 -2.99
N LEU A 45 -2.97 4.98 -3.17
CA LEU A 45 -3.60 6.01 -2.37
C LEU A 45 -4.72 6.66 -3.20
N ASP A 46 -5.84 6.94 -2.55
CA ASP A 46 -6.95 7.67 -3.16
C ASP A 46 -6.49 9.08 -3.58
N PRO A 47 -7.20 9.79 -4.50
CA PRO A 47 -6.76 11.09 -5.00
C PRO A 47 -6.50 12.10 -3.89
N ASP A 48 -7.40 12.18 -2.89
CA ASP A 48 -7.34 13.14 -1.79
C ASP A 48 -6.46 12.67 -0.62
N ALA A 49 -6.11 11.38 -0.59
CA ALA A 49 -5.16 10.85 0.37
C ALA A 49 -3.74 11.32 0.08
N THR A 50 -2.96 11.56 1.13
CA THR A 50 -1.57 12.03 1.07
C THR A 50 -0.61 11.02 1.68
N GLY A 51 0.69 11.30 1.59
CA GLY A 51 1.74 10.57 2.29
C GLY A 51 2.44 9.51 1.45
N LEU A 52 3.08 8.58 2.12
CA LEU A 52 4.06 7.67 1.53
C LEU A 52 3.51 6.81 0.39
N LEU A 53 4.03 7.01 -0.80
CA LEU A 53 3.84 6.13 -1.95
C LEU A 53 5.19 5.51 -2.34
N VAL A 54 5.30 4.18 -2.23
CA VAL A 54 6.51 3.44 -2.57
C VAL A 54 6.51 3.13 -4.06
N VAL A 55 7.49 3.63 -4.80
CA VAL A 55 7.52 3.60 -6.27
C VAL A 55 8.79 2.91 -6.78
N GLY A 56 8.64 1.82 -7.52
CA GLY A 56 9.74 1.15 -8.22
C GLY A 56 9.98 1.76 -9.60
N VAL A 57 11.25 2.04 -9.91
CA VAL A 57 11.70 2.61 -11.18
C VAL A 57 12.50 1.57 -11.97
N GLY A 58 12.26 1.47 -13.26
CA GLY A 58 12.96 0.56 -14.15
C GLY A 58 12.82 -0.91 -13.73
N ASN A 59 13.93 -1.58 -13.52
CA ASN A 59 13.94 -2.96 -13.03
C ASN A 59 13.42 -3.08 -11.57
N GLY A 60 13.42 -2.00 -10.78
CA GLY A 60 12.81 -1.95 -9.46
C GLY A 60 11.33 -2.32 -9.45
N THR A 61 10.61 -2.10 -10.57
CA THR A 61 9.20 -2.51 -10.69
C THR A 61 8.97 -4.01 -10.52
N ARG A 62 9.99 -4.85 -10.76
CA ARG A 62 9.93 -6.31 -10.58
C ARG A 62 9.89 -6.71 -9.10
N LEU A 63 10.29 -5.80 -8.20
CA LEU A 63 10.35 -6.02 -6.75
C LEU A 63 9.09 -5.54 -6.03
N ILE A 64 8.24 -4.75 -6.68
CA ILE A 64 7.01 -4.18 -6.08
C ILE A 64 6.09 -5.28 -5.51
N ARG A 65 6.05 -6.45 -6.13
CA ARG A 65 5.22 -7.56 -5.67
C ARG A 65 5.54 -8.05 -4.26
N PHE A 66 6.77 -7.82 -3.79
CA PHE A 66 7.20 -8.18 -2.44
C PHE A 66 6.84 -7.15 -1.36
N LEU A 67 6.23 -6.02 -1.77
CA LEU A 67 5.85 -4.94 -0.88
C LEU A 67 4.33 -4.91 -0.60
N GLY A 68 3.55 -5.72 -1.33
CA GLY A 68 2.09 -5.68 -1.29
C GLY A 68 1.49 -5.99 0.08
N ASP A 69 2.03 -7.01 0.73
CA ASP A 69 1.47 -7.57 1.98
C ASP A 69 2.02 -6.93 3.26
N MET A 70 2.79 -5.86 3.14
CA MET A 70 3.32 -5.14 4.28
C MET A 70 2.25 -4.39 5.05
N ASP A 71 2.43 -4.30 6.37
CA ASP A 71 1.64 -3.41 7.25
C ASP A 71 1.79 -1.96 6.82
N LYS A 72 0.77 -1.18 7.12
CA LYS A 72 0.74 0.27 6.86
C LYS A 72 0.25 1.02 8.07
N THR A 73 0.74 2.23 8.26
CA THR A 73 0.23 3.14 9.29
C THR A 73 -0.34 4.40 8.66
N TYR A 74 -1.46 4.83 9.21
CA TYR A 74 -2.21 5.98 8.72
C TYR A 74 -2.61 6.90 9.86
N SER A 75 -2.67 8.20 9.57
CA SER A 75 -3.53 9.14 10.31
C SER A 75 -4.71 9.54 9.43
N CYS A 76 -5.88 9.71 10.02
CA CYS A 76 -7.10 10.10 9.34
C CYS A 76 -8.02 10.88 10.27
N GLU A 77 -9.05 11.50 9.71
CA GLU A 77 -10.15 12.10 10.44
C GLU A 77 -11.46 11.48 9.98
N PHE A 78 -12.34 11.16 10.93
CA PHE A 78 -13.70 10.69 10.67
C PHE A 78 -14.71 11.73 11.14
N VAL A 79 -15.67 12.03 10.26
CA VAL A 79 -16.80 12.95 10.52
C VAL A 79 -18.03 12.11 10.78
N PHE A 80 -18.66 12.29 11.95
CA PHE A 80 -19.89 11.60 12.32
C PHE A 80 -21.14 12.38 11.91
N GLY A 81 -22.25 11.67 11.81
CA GLY A 81 -23.56 12.25 11.49
C GLY A 81 -23.90 12.25 10.00
N THR A 82 -22.97 11.93 9.11
CA THR A 82 -23.22 11.86 7.66
C THR A 82 -22.50 10.68 7.03
N GLU A 83 -23.14 10.06 6.04
CA GLU A 83 -22.53 9.08 5.15
C GLU A 83 -22.44 9.60 3.72
N THR A 84 -21.41 9.19 2.98
CA THR A 84 -21.25 9.49 1.57
C THR A 84 -21.14 8.20 0.74
N ASP A 85 -21.42 8.28 -0.54
CA ASP A 85 -21.37 7.13 -1.46
C ASP A 85 -19.94 6.58 -1.67
N THR A 86 -18.91 7.42 -1.47
CA THR A 86 -17.50 7.04 -1.54
C THR A 86 -16.91 6.67 -0.18
N LEU A 87 -17.64 6.90 0.91
CA LEU A 87 -17.21 6.78 2.31
C LEU A 87 -16.10 7.77 2.69
N ASP A 88 -15.90 8.83 1.91
CA ASP A 88 -14.97 9.93 2.15
C ASP A 88 -15.60 11.28 1.71
N ASP A 89 -14.92 12.40 1.99
CA ASP A 89 -15.37 13.77 1.68
C ASP A 89 -15.59 14.05 0.18
N SER A 90 -15.03 13.21 -0.70
CA SER A 90 -15.17 13.40 -2.15
C SER A 90 -16.53 12.97 -2.69
N GLY A 91 -17.28 12.21 -1.88
CA GLY A 91 -18.56 11.65 -2.26
C GLY A 91 -19.76 12.59 -2.05
N VAL A 92 -20.91 12.15 -2.60
CA VAL A 92 -22.20 12.80 -2.34
C VAL A 92 -22.78 12.24 -1.05
N VAL A 93 -23.33 13.13 -0.20
CA VAL A 93 -24.02 12.72 1.03
C VAL A 93 -25.23 11.86 0.69
N THR A 94 -25.25 10.63 1.19
CA THR A 94 -26.31 9.65 0.99
C THR A 94 -27.27 9.56 2.17
N ALA A 95 -26.79 9.86 3.39
CA ALA A 95 -27.61 9.87 4.60
C ALA A 95 -27.08 10.90 5.62
N THR A 96 -28.01 11.44 6.38
CA THR A 96 -27.72 12.30 7.54
C THR A 96 -28.43 11.73 8.76
N TYR A 97 -27.75 11.71 9.88
CA TYR A 97 -28.22 11.11 11.12
C TYR A 97 -28.32 12.17 12.20
N ASP A 98 -29.46 12.18 12.89
CA ASP A 98 -29.64 12.99 14.12
C ASP A 98 -28.98 12.25 15.30
N MET A 99 -27.67 12.42 15.41
CA MET A 99 -26.87 11.81 16.47
C MET A 99 -26.12 12.85 17.27
N SER A 100 -26.00 12.60 18.58
CA SER A 100 -25.15 13.41 19.43
C SER A 100 -23.67 13.13 19.13
N ALA A 101 -22.81 14.10 19.45
CA ALA A 101 -21.38 13.92 19.35
C ALA A 101 -20.94 12.67 20.15
N PRO A 102 -20.21 11.74 19.54
CA PRO A 102 -19.84 10.50 20.22
C PRO A 102 -18.86 10.78 21.36
N GLN A 103 -19.09 10.14 22.51
CA GLN A 103 -18.16 10.24 23.62
C GLN A 103 -16.90 9.42 23.31
N LEU A 104 -15.73 10.03 23.48
CA LEU A 104 -14.46 9.40 23.09
C LEU A 104 -14.21 8.06 23.81
N GLU A 105 -14.73 7.90 25.01
CA GLU A 105 -14.65 6.65 25.77
C GLU A 105 -15.47 5.52 25.12
N ASP A 106 -16.68 5.82 24.66
CA ASP A 106 -17.51 4.85 23.91
C ASP A 106 -16.88 4.48 22.58
N VAL A 107 -16.32 5.47 21.88
CA VAL A 107 -15.57 5.21 20.63
C VAL A 107 -14.41 4.26 20.89
N ARG A 108 -13.59 4.51 21.92
CA ARG A 108 -12.46 3.64 22.28
C ARG A 108 -12.88 2.25 22.66
N ARG A 109 -13.98 2.11 23.42
CA ARG A 109 -14.52 0.82 23.82
C ARG A 109 -14.98 0.01 22.60
N ILE A 110 -15.76 0.61 21.72
CA ILE A 110 -16.26 -0.03 20.48
C ILE A 110 -15.09 -0.41 19.56
N ILE A 111 -14.10 0.44 19.40
CA ILE A 111 -12.90 0.13 18.62
C ILE A 111 -12.18 -1.11 19.19
N ALA A 112 -11.98 -1.16 20.52
CA ALA A 112 -11.30 -2.28 21.15
C ALA A 112 -12.08 -3.60 21.03
N GLU A 113 -13.40 -3.54 21.08
CA GLU A 113 -14.29 -4.71 20.98
C GLU A 113 -14.47 -5.24 19.57
N GLN A 114 -14.46 -4.38 18.52
CA GLN A 114 -14.95 -4.74 17.19
C GLN A 114 -13.97 -4.45 16.04
N PHE A 115 -12.96 -3.58 16.24
CA PHE A 115 -12.14 -3.07 15.13
C PHE A 115 -10.65 -3.34 15.28
N VAL A 116 -10.22 -4.12 16.28
CA VAL A 116 -8.82 -4.51 16.48
C VAL A 116 -8.69 -6.02 16.42
N GLY A 117 -7.60 -6.50 15.82
CA GLY A 117 -7.35 -7.92 15.56
C GLY A 117 -7.74 -8.36 14.17
N ASP A 118 -8.07 -9.64 14.03
CA ASP A 118 -8.56 -10.25 12.80
C ASP A 118 -10.06 -9.95 12.65
N ILE A 119 -10.42 -9.16 11.66
CA ILE A 119 -11.82 -8.78 11.41
C ILE A 119 -12.19 -8.99 9.94
N LEU A 120 -13.49 -9.00 9.66
CA LEU A 120 -14.02 -9.07 8.30
C LEU A 120 -14.44 -7.67 7.83
N GLN A 121 -14.05 -7.30 6.63
CA GLN A 121 -14.40 -6.03 6.01
C GLN A 121 -14.97 -6.24 4.61
N VAL A 122 -16.11 -5.63 4.30
CA VAL A 122 -16.66 -5.58 2.94
C VAL A 122 -15.97 -4.45 2.18
N PRO A 123 -15.23 -4.72 1.09
CA PRO A 123 -14.56 -3.69 0.32
C PRO A 123 -15.54 -2.66 -0.24
N PRO A 124 -15.16 -1.36 -0.35
CA PRO A 124 -16.05 -0.35 -0.90
C PRO A 124 -16.22 -0.50 -2.42
N MET A 125 -17.33 0.00 -2.98
CA MET A 125 -17.57 0.03 -4.42
C MET A 125 -16.50 0.85 -5.15
N VAL A 126 -16.07 1.96 -4.55
CA VAL A 126 -15.00 2.79 -5.10
C VAL A 126 -13.65 2.20 -4.69
N SER A 127 -13.24 1.11 -5.37
CA SER A 127 -11.94 0.45 -5.14
C SER A 127 -11.33 -0.11 -6.42
N ALA A 128 -10.04 -0.44 -6.36
CA ALA A 128 -9.30 -1.05 -7.47
C ALA A 128 -9.51 -2.57 -7.59
N LEU A 129 -10.29 -3.18 -6.70
CA LEU A 129 -10.64 -4.60 -6.77
C LEU A 129 -11.42 -4.91 -8.05
N LYS A 130 -11.25 -6.14 -8.52
CA LYS A 130 -11.97 -6.65 -9.70
C LYS A 130 -13.01 -7.68 -9.28
N VAL A 131 -14.21 -7.56 -9.84
CA VAL A 131 -15.24 -8.58 -9.84
C VAL A 131 -15.52 -8.92 -11.31
N ASP A 132 -15.47 -10.18 -11.67
CA ASP A 132 -15.65 -10.67 -13.04
C ASP A 132 -14.74 -9.97 -14.10
N GLY A 133 -13.52 -9.60 -13.66
CA GLY A 133 -12.53 -8.96 -14.53
C GLY A 133 -12.67 -7.43 -14.65
N VAL A 134 -13.78 -6.84 -14.19
CA VAL A 134 -14.04 -5.39 -14.20
C VAL A 134 -13.71 -4.79 -12.84
N ARG A 135 -13.12 -3.59 -12.81
CA ARG A 135 -12.80 -2.91 -11.55
C ARG A 135 -14.05 -2.34 -10.90
N LEU A 136 -14.17 -2.45 -9.59
CA LEU A 136 -15.34 -1.97 -8.84
C LEU A 136 -15.60 -0.47 -9.07
N HIS A 137 -14.57 0.37 -9.09
CA HIS A 137 -14.74 1.80 -9.34
C HIS A 137 -15.25 2.12 -10.78
N GLU A 138 -15.03 1.23 -11.76
CA GLU A 138 -15.57 1.37 -13.11
C GLU A 138 -17.08 1.08 -13.12
N LEU A 139 -17.52 0.08 -12.34
CA LEU A 139 -18.93 -0.24 -12.14
C LEU A 139 -19.65 0.86 -11.34
N ALA A 140 -19.01 1.35 -10.27
CA ALA A 140 -19.54 2.44 -9.46
C ALA A 140 -19.84 3.71 -10.30
N ARG A 141 -18.93 4.08 -11.22
CA ARG A 141 -19.14 5.21 -12.14
C ARG A 141 -20.32 5.02 -13.10
N GLN A 142 -20.71 3.79 -13.35
CA GLN A 142 -21.87 3.44 -14.17
C GLN A 142 -23.16 3.33 -13.33
N GLY A 143 -23.09 3.57 -12.02
CA GLY A 143 -24.21 3.40 -11.10
C GLY A 143 -24.57 1.93 -10.84
N ILE A 144 -23.68 1.00 -11.18
CA ILE A 144 -23.89 -0.43 -10.98
C ILE A 144 -23.31 -0.81 -9.63
N GLU A 145 -24.18 -1.27 -8.74
CA GLU A 145 -23.78 -1.87 -7.47
C GLU A 145 -23.72 -3.40 -7.61
N VAL A 146 -22.65 -4.00 -7.08
CA VAL A 146 -22.47 -5.44 -7.05
C VAL A 146 -22.26 -5.92 -5.63
N GLU A 147 -22.72 -7.12 -5.33
CA GLU A 147 -22.46 -7.77 -4.06
C GLU A 147 -20.97 -8.05 -3.90
N ARG A 148 -20.46 -7.78 -2.70
CA ARG A 148 -19.04 -7.95 -2.37
C ARG A 148 -18.91 -8.81 -1.13
N GLU A 149 -18.14 -9.86 -1.25
CA GLU A 149 -17.84 -10.72 -0.11
C GLU A 149 -16.96 -10.00 0.90
N ALA A 150 -17.25 -10.19 2.18
CA ALA A 150 -16.39 -9.75 3.26
C ALA A 150 -15.04 -10.49 3.21
N ARG A 151 -13.94 -9.75 3.43
CA ARG A 151 -12.58 -10.28 3.37
C ARG A 151 -11.89 -10.13 4.71
N PRO A 152 -11.07 -11.11 5.11
CA PRO A 152 -10.29 -11.00 6.33
C PRO A 152 -9.24 -9.89 6.17
N ILE A 153 -9.14 -9.05 7.18
CA ILE A 153 -8.12 -8.02 7.35
C ILE A 153 -7.61 -8.07 8.79
N VAL A 154 -6.42 -7.51 9.01
CA VAL A 154 -5.84 -7.39 10.35
C VAL A 154 -5.69 -5.92 10.69
N VAL A 155 -6.21 -5.51 11.84
CA VAL A 155 -5.97 -4.18 12.43
C VAL A 155 -5.15 -4.36 13.69
N HIS A 156 -3.88 -3.96 13.64
CA HIS A 156 -2.95 -4.13 14.76
C HIS A 156 -3.17 -3.11 15.87
N SER A 157 -3.54 -1.89 15.48
CA SER A 157 -3.93 -0.83 16.44
C SER A 157 -4.84 0.18 15.76
N PHE A 158 -5.78 0.72 16.56
CA PHE A 158 -6.66 1.79 16.16
C PHE A 158 -6.88 2.69 17.38
N THR A 159 -6.24 3.86 17.37
CA THR A 159 -6.33 4.84 18.46
C THR A 159 -7.03 6.10 18.00
N VAL A 160 -7.70 6.79 18.90
CA VAL A 160 -8.48 8.01 18.59
C VAL A 160 -8.25 9.12 19.59
N GLU A 161 -8.34 10.34 19.07
CA GLU A 161 -8.23 11.59 19.82
C GLU A 161 -9.36 12.54 19.42
N ALA A 162 -9.81 13.37 20.37
CA ALA A 162 -10.76 14.43 20.09
C ALA A 162 -10.13 15.52 19.21
N THR A 163 -10.96 16.23 18.45
CA THR A 163 -10.62 17.47 17.76
C THR A 163 -11.41 18.64 18.34
N ASP A 164 -11.22 19.84 17.83
CA ASP A 164 -12.01 21.01 18.23
C ASP A 164 -13.49 20.89 17.79
N ASP A 165 -13.77 20.10 16.78
CA ASP A 165 -15.14 19.76 16.34
C ASP A 165 -15.60 18.47 17.05
N PRO A 166 -16.62 18.50 17.91
CA PRO A 166 -17.08 17.33 18.64
C PRO A 166 -17.64 16.21 17.74
N MET A 167 -18.01 16.52 16.47
CA MET A 167 -18.45 15.53 15.50
C MET A 167 -17.30 14.94 14.70
N VAL A 168 -16.06 15.31 15.00
CA VAL A 168 -14.85 14.84 14.30
C VAL A 168 -13.86 14.23 15.28
N ILE A 169 -13.37 13.05 14.94
CA ILE A 169 -12.25 12.45 15.66
C ILE A 169 -11.03 12.32 14.74
N ARG A 170 -9.85 12.49 15.33
CA ARG A 170 -8.59 12.08 14.69
C ARG A 170 -8.27 10.65 15.07
N ALA A 171 -7.85 9.86 14.08
CA ALA A 171 -7.52 8.47 14.32
C ALA A 171 -6.12 8.13 13.78
N ASN A 172 -5.42 7.21 14.47
CA ASN A 172 -4.21 6.57 13.97
C ASN A 172 -4.46 5.06 13.88
N VAL A 173 -4.22 4.50 12.70
CA VAL A 173 -4.49 3.09 12.40
C VAL A 173 -3.22 2.42 11.89
N ARG A 174 -2.84 1.28 12.49
CA ARG A 174 -1.87 0.33 11.93
C ARG A 174 -2.60 -0.92 11.52
N CYS A 175 -2.47 -1.32 10.24
CA CYS A 175 -3.22 -2.44 9.69
C CYS A 175 -2.43 -3.18 8.62
N GLY A 176 -2.84 -4.41 8.37
CA GLY A 176 -2.35 -5.23 7.27
C GLY A 176 -2.81 -4.73 5.90
N SER A 177 -2.31 -5.39 4.85
CA SER A 177 -2.68 -5.09 3.48
C SER A 177 -4.17 -5.35 3.21
N GLY A 178 -4.74 -4.62 2.24
CA GLY A 178 -6.14 -4.78 1.85
C GLY A 178 -7.15 -4.08 2.74
N THR A 179 -6.74 -3.46 3.85
CA THR A 179 -7.61 -2.68 4.74
C THR A 179 -7.99 -1.35 4.09
N TYR A 180 -9.29 -1.05 4.09
CA TYR A 180 -9.86 0.24 3.64
C TYR A 180 -10.20 1.09 4.86
N ILE A 181 -9.42 2.15 5.09
CA ILE A 181 -9.61 3.06 6.24
C ILE A 181 -10.97 3.75 6.16
N ARG A 182 -11.45 4.09 4.97
CA ARG A 182 -12.79 4.65 4.75
C ARG A 182 -13.90 3.76 5.29
N VAL A 183 -13.79 2.46 5.09
CA VAL A 183 -14.76 1.48 5.58
C VAL A 183 -14.70 1.37 7.10
N LEU A 184 -13.49 1.42 7.72
CA LEU A 184 -13.38 1.44 9.19
C LEU A 184 -14.13 2.63 9.79
N GLY A 185 -14.03 3.82 9.16
CA GLY A 185 -14.77 5.00 9.60
C GLY A 185 -16.28 4.85 9.48
N ALA A 186 -16.76 4.38 8.33
CA ALA A 186 -18.18 4.17 8.08
C ALA A 186 -18.79 3.10 9.03
N ASP A 187 -18.08 1.98 9.23
CA ASP A 187 -18.53 0.91 10.12
C ASP A 187 -18.51 1.36 11.59
N LEU A 188 -17.53 2.16 12.00
CA LEU A 188 -17.49 2.77 13.33
C LEU A 188 -18.68 3.72 13.55
N GLY A 189 -19.04 4.54 12.56
CA GLY A 189 -20.22 5.39 12.61
C GLY A 189 -21.49 4.59 12.83
N ARG A 190 -21.66 3.48 12.12
CA ARG A 190 -22.81 2.56 12.27
C ARG A 190 -22.84 1.88 13.64
N ALA A 191 -21.68 1.44 14.14
CA ALA A 191 -21.57 0.82 15.45
C ALA A 191 -21.92 1.79 16.60
N LEU A 192 -21.79 3.11 16.36
CA LEU A 192 -22.19 4.18 17.27
C LEU A 192 -23.66 4.62 17.12
N GLY A 193 -24.43 3.93 16.25
CA GLY A 193 -25.86 4.19 16.05
C GLY A 193 -26.18 5.32 15.06
N GLY A 194 -25.22 5.75 14.26
CA GLY A 194 -25.37 6.76 13.22
C GLY A 194 -24.60 6.40 11.95
N GLY A 195 -23.99 7.39 11.32
CA GLY A 195 -23.10 7.23 10.17
C GLY A 195 -21.82 8.03 10.34
N ALA A 196 -20.81 7.70 9.54
CA ALA A 196 -19.59 8.49 9.43
C ALA A 196 -18.94 8.31 8.05
N HIS A 197 -18.08 9.26 7.70
CA HIS A 197 -17.21 9.18 6.52
C HIS A 197 -15.83 9.71 6.87
N MET A 198 -14.85 9.37 6.05
CA MET A 198 -13.45 9.80 6.22
C MET A 198 -13.24 11.18 5.57
N ARG A 199 -12.67 12.14 6.31
CA ARG A 199 -12.36 13.48 5.80
C ARG A 199 -10.93 13.59 5.27
N THR A 200 -9.97 13.08 6.00
CA THR A 200 -8.55 13.12 5.63
C THR A 200 -7.91 11.75 5.74
N LEU A 201 -6.87 11.50 4.94
CA LEU A 201 -6.06 10.29 5.05
C LEU A 201 -4.60 10.62 4.70
N ARG A 202 -3.68 10.24 5.59
CA ARG A 202 -2.25 10.31 5.34
C ARG A 202 -1.56 9.01 5.72
N ARG A 203 -0.83 8.41 4.78
CA ARG A 203 -0.05 7.19 5.02
C ARG A 203 1.35 7.54 5.48
N HIS A 204 1.75 7.06 6.65
CA HIS A 204 3.05 7.32 7.26
C HIS A 204 4.07 6.24 6.95
N THR A 205 3.65 4.97 6.96
CA THR A 205 4.59 3.86 6.70
C THR A 205 4.01 2.80 5.77
N THR A 206 4.90 2.06 5.13
CA THR A 206 4.62 0.81 4.42
C THR A 206 5.76 -0.15 4.77
N GLY A 207 5.51 -1.13 5.64
CA GLY A 207 6.53 -2.01 6.20
C GLY A 207 7.66 -1.22 6.85
N SER A 208 8.87 -1.41 6.36
CA SER A 208 10.07 -0.71 6.85
C SER A 208 10.29 0.68 6.23
N TYR A 209 9.44 1.14 5.32
CA TYR A 209 9.58 2.44 4.68
C TYR A 209 8.76 3.48 5.41
N SER A 210 9.39 4.65 5.70
CA SER A 210 8.79 5.77 6.41
C SER A 210 8.59 6.99 5.49
N LEU A 211 7.56 7.76 5.80
CA LEU A 211 7.34 9.06 5.19
C LEU A 211 8.48 10.06 5.45
N ASP A 212 9.20 9.89 6.57
CA ASP A 212 10.35 10.74 6.91
C ASP A 212 11.52 10.58 5.93
N GLU A 213 11.54 9.49 5.16
CA GLU A 213 12.52 9.23 4.11
C GLU A 213 12.03 9.70 2.72
N ALA A 214 10.79 10.19 2.63
CA ALA A 214 10.18 10.49 1.35
C ALA A 214 10.64 11.85 0.80
N SER A 215 10.77 11.89 -0.51
CA SER A 215 10.99 13.11 -1.29
C SER A 215 9.67 13.63 -1.85
N THR A 216 9.65 14.90 -2.25
CA THR A 216 8.51 15.51 -2.93
C THR A 216 8.48 15.15 -4.42
N LEU A 217 7.38 15.48 -5.09
CA LEU A 217 7.25 15.25 -6.53
C LEU A 217 8.10 16.20 -7.37
N GLU A 218 8.39 17.38 -6.84
CA GLU A 218 9.24 18.41 -7.47
C GLU A 218 10.71 17.99 -7.49
N GLU A 219 11.17 17.36 -6.40
CA GLU A 219 12.55 16.92 -6.21
C GLU A 219 12.61 15.44 -5.79
N PRO A 220 12.21 14.50 -6.68
CA PRO A 220 12.17 13.09 -6.33
C PRO A 220 13.57 12.50 -6.24
N VAL A 221 13.87 11.85 -5.12
CA VAL A 221 15.14 11.18 -4.87
C VAL A 221 15.08 9.72 -5.32
N LEU A 222 16.01 9.33 -6.19
CA LEU A 222 16.15 7.94 -6.62
C LEU A 222 17.12 7.20 -5.71
N LEU A 223 16.61 6.27 -4.93
CA LEU A 223 17.39 5.35 -4.10
C LEU A 223 17.81 4.11 -4.91
N PRO A 224 18.90 3.43 -4.53
CA PRO A 224 19.38 2.24 -5.24
C PRO A 224 18.36 1.09 -5.15
N VAL A 225 18.43 0.14 -6.12
CA VAL A 225 17.47 -0.97 -6.25
C VAL A 225 17.42 -1.86 -5.01
N ASN A 226 18.55 -2.07 -4.32
CA ASN A 226 18.64 -2.88 -3.10
C ASN A 226 17.79 -2.30 -1.95
N ALA A 227 17.52 -1.00 -1.96
CA ALA A 227 16.62 -0.38 -0.98
C ALA A 227 15.17 -0.95 -1.05
N LEU A 228 14.74 -1.51 -2.20
CA LEU A 228 13.43 -2.18 -2.37
C LEU A 228 13.33 -3.52 -1.63
N VAL A 229 14.43 -4.10 -1.24
CA VAL A 229 14.50 -5.42 -0.59
C VAL A 229 15.11 -5.36 0.81
N ARG A 230 15.25 -4.17 1.41
CA ARG A 230 15.87 -3.98 2.73
C ARG A 230 15.17 -4.71 3.88
N HIS A 231 13.93 -5.14 3.66
CA HIS A 231 13.15 -5.93 4.61
C HIS A 231 13.40 -7.44 4.51
N MET A 232 14.14 -7.88 3.49
CA MET A 232 14.43 -9.30 3.26
C MET A 232 15.74 -9.71 3.95
N PRO A 233 15.86 -10.97 4.38
CA PRO A 233 17.18 -11.54 4.70
C PRO A 233 18.10 -11.42 3.50
N MET A 234 19.34 -10.94 3.73
CA MET A 234 20.31 -10.65 2.67
C MET A 234 21.48 -11.62 2.74
N HIS A 235 21.88 -12.15 1.58
CA HIS A 235 22.99 -13.08 1.44
C HIS A 235 23.96 -12.58 0.37
N VAL A 236 25.25 -12.60 0.71
CA VAL A 236 26.32 -12.24 -0.21
C VAL A 236 26.85 -13.50 -0.89
N LEU A 237 27.02 -13.47 -2.20
CA LEU A 237 27.64 -14.55 -2.97
C LEU A 237 28.94 -14.06 -3.61
N ASP A 238 29.89 -15.00 -3.74
CA ASP A 238 31.09 -14.85 -4.54
C ASP A 238 30.81 -14.90 -6.04
N ASP A 239 31.81 -14.65 -6.87
CA ASP A 239 31.67 -14.61 -8.34
C ASP A 239 31.13 -15.92 -8.90
N ALA A 240 31.54 -17.08 -8.36
CA ALA A 240 31.03 -18.38 -8.81
C ALA A 240 29.54 -18.56 -8.49
N GLY A 241 29.13 -18.15 -7.30
CA GLY A 241 27.72 -18.13 -6.90
C GLY A 241 26.88 -17.16 -7.72
N ILE A 242 27.45 -16.00 -8.10
CA ILE A 242 26.79 -15.03 -8.98
C ILE A 242 26.59 -15.60 -10.38
N ASP A 243 27.60 -16.28 -10.95
CA ASP A 243 27.45 -16.94 -12.25
C ASP A 243 26.31 -17.97 -12.23
N ASP A 244 26.21 -18.79 -11.17
CA ASP A 244 25.10 -19.73 -11.01
C ASP A 244 23.73 -19.03 -10.99
N VAL A 245 23.61 -17.88 -10.30
CA VAL A 245 22.40 -17.06 -10.29
C VAL A 245 22.05 -16.54 -11.68
N LEU A 246 23.03 -16.05 -12.44
CA LEU A 246 22.82 -15.51 -13.78
C LEU A 246 22.37 -16.60 -14.77
N PHE A 247 22.76 -17.86 -14.58
CA PHE A 247 22.26 -19.02 -15.32
C PHE A 247 20.89 -19.52 -14.81
N GLY A 248 20.32 -18.90 -13.77
CA GLY A 248 19.03 -19.29 -13.22
C GLY A 248 19.04 -20.58 -12.42
N ARG A 249 20.21 -21.01 -11.94
CA ARG A 249 20.36 -22.24 -11.15
C ARG A 249 19.68 -22.12 -9.82
N THR A 250 19.06 -23.22 -9.39
CA THR A 250 18.50 -23.37 -8.04
C THR A 250 19.60 -23.71 -7.04
N ARG A 251 19.34 -23.47 -5.75
CA ARG A 251 20.24 -23.82 -4.66
C ARG A 251 19.48 -24.32 -3.43
N VAL A 252 20.19 -24.86 -2.47
CA VAL A 252 19.61 -25.13 -1.16
C VAL A 252 19.17 -23.81 -0.56
N ALA A 253 17.93 -23.76 -0.05
CA ALA A 253 17.38 -22.59 0.60
C ALA A 253 18.18 -22.21 1.84
N TRP A 254 18.27 -20.93 2.11
CA TRP A 254 18.78 -20.43 3.39
C TRP A 254 17.74 -20.65 4.49
N ASP A 255 18.09 -20.34 5.73
CA ASP A 255 17.15 -20.42 6.85
C ASP A 255 15.97 -19.48 6.68
N GLY A 256 14.80 -19.90 7.18
CA GLY A 256 13.54 -19.21 7.07
C GLY A 256 12.79 -19.53 5.77
N ASP A 257 11.65 -18.86 5.58
CA ASP A 257 10.71 -19.13 4.47
C ASP A 257 10.96 -18.26 3.23
N GLY A 258 11.96 -17.34 3.30
CA GLY A 258 12.20 -16.32 2.26
C GLY A 258 11.05 -15.30 2.15
N PRO A 259 11.04 -14.47 1.10
CA PRO A 259 12.06 -14.35 0.06
C PRO A 259 13.41 -13.85 0.57
N TRP A 260 14.49 -14.22 -0.13
CA TRP A 260 15.86 -13.83 0.19
C TRP A 260 16.43 -12.92 -0.89
N ALA A 261 17.05 -11.80 -0.46
CA ALA A 261 17.82 -10.93 -1.34
C ALA A 261 19.27 -11.45 -1.44
N VAL A 262 19.80 -11.46 -2.66
CA VAL A 262 21.18 -11.88 -2.93
C VAL A 262 21.94 -10.73 -3.55
N THR A 263 23.10 -10.39 -2.95
CA THR A 263 24.00 -9.34 -3.42
C THR A 263 25.36 -9.93 -3.79
N ASN A 264 26.13 -9.18 -4.58
CA ASN A 264 27.56 -9.39 -4.73
C ASN A 264 28.33 -8.82 -3.53
N GLU A 265 29.65 -9.00 -3.51
CA GLU A 265 30.54 -8.44 -2.48
C GLU A 265 30.57 -6.90 -2.45
N GLN A 266 30.19 -6.24 -3.54
CA GLN A 266 30.05 -4.77 -3.65
C GLN A 266 28.72 -4.26 -3.10
N GLY A 267 27.80 -5.15 -2.71
CA GLY A 267 26.46 -4.82 -2.19
C GLY A 267 25.41 -4.56 -3.26
N ASP A 268 25.70 -4.82 -4.54
CA ASP A 268 24.72 -4.70 -5.61
C ASP A 268 23.74 -5.87 -5.57
N LEU A 269 22.45 -5.59 -5.70
CA LEU A 269 21.41 -6.61 -5.76
C LEU A 269 21.52 -7.42 -7.06
N VAL A 270 21.76 -8.71 -6.94
CA VAL A 270 21.89 -9.65 -8.06
C VAL A 270 20.58 -10.40 -8.30
N ALA A 271 19.92 -10.84 -7.23
CA ALA A 271 18.67 -11.59 -7.37
C ALA A 271 17.79 -11.53 -6.11
N VAL A 272 16.53 -11.91 -6.30
CA VAL A 272 15.64 -12.35 -5.21
C VAL A 272 15.29 -13.80 -5.45
N PHE A 273 15.45 -14.61 -4.41
CA PHE A 273 15.11 -16.02 -4.37
C PHE A 273 13.82 -16.23 -3.60
N GLU A 274 13.03 -17.17 -4.05
CA GLU A 274 11.83 -17.66 -3.33
C GLU A 274 11.92 -19.17 -3.17
N LEU A 275 11.28 -19.72 -2.14
CA LEU A 275 11.17 -21.14 -1.94
C LEU A 275 10.41 -21.76 -3.12
N TRP A 276 10.98 -22.80 -3.75
CA TRP A 276 10.38 -23.46 -4.91
C TRP A 276 9.89 -24.87 -4.58
N ARG A 277 10.68 -25.64 -3.80
CA ARG A 277 10.33 -26.98 -3.31
C ARG A 277 11.03 -27.17 -1.98
N GLU A 278 10.36 -27.72 -1.00
CA GLU A 278 10.87 -28.01 0.34
C GLU A 278 12.10 -27.15 0.78
N ARG A 279 13.31 -27.62 0.47
CA ARG A 279 14.58 -26.95 0.83
C ARG A 279 15.32 -26.34 -0.36
N ILE A 280 14.64 -26.15 -1.49
CA ILE A 280 15.24 -25.59 -2.71
C ILE A 280 14.67 -24.20 -2.99
N ALA A 281 15.55 -23.22 -3.07
CA ALA A 281 15.24 -21.86 -3.50
C ALA A 281 15.58 -21.66 -4.99
N LYS A 282 14.77 -20.84 -5.65
CA LYS A 282 14.88 -20.49 -7.07
C LYS A 282 14.98 -18.99 -7.22
N PRO A 283 15.88 -18.45 -8.09
CA PRO A 283 15.87 -17.02 -8.42
C PRO A 283 14.61 -16.68 -9.23
N THR A 284 13.82 -15.78 -8.70
CA THR A 284 12.56 -15.34 -9.33
C THR A 284 12.66 -13.94 -9.92
N VAL A 285 13.61 -13.13 -9.43
CA VAL A 285 14.03 -11.87 -10.02
C VAL A 285 15.55 -11.89 -10.11
N VAL A 286 16.11 -11.67 -11.30
CA VAL A 286 17.56 -11.59 -11.53
C VAL A 286 17.88 -10.23 -12.16
N PHE A 287 18.89 -9.55 -11.63
CA PHE A 287 19.46 -8.31 -12.11
C PHE A 287 20.83 -8.59 -12.74
N GLY A 288 21.13 -8.01 -13.89
CA GLY A 288 22.36 -8.35 -14.60
C GLY A 288 22.16 -9.62 -15.43
N GLY A 289 21.74 -9.46 -16.65
CA GLY A 289 21.86 -10.46 -17.70
C GLY A 289 22.84 -9.94 -18.73
N ARG A 290 23.71 -10.82 -19.28
CA ARG A 290 24.56 -10.52 -20.42
C ARG A 290 23.74 -10.03 -21.60
#